data_32ca052dce74253cba814cab754e5476
#
_entry.id   32ca052dce74253cba814cab754e5476
#
_cell.length_a   1.000
_cell.length_b   1.000
_cell.length_c   1.000
_cell.angle_alpha   90.00
_cell.angle_beta   90.00
_cell.angle_gamma   90.00
#
_symmetry.space_group_name_H-M   'P 1'
#
loop_
_entity.id
_entity.type
_entity.pdbx_description
1 polymer ?
#
loop_
_entity_poly.entity_id
_entity_poly.type
_entity_poly.pdbx_seq_one_letter_code
_entity_poly.pdbx_strand_id
1 'polypeptide(L)'
;MWDDSATAPFLAKDVDKFYKADIYENALEAMQAAEPEQLEDYIREKGMPMGKVMNCIRLGLSGAASGLGIADILRFIGKKEGVARMRYMKERLG
;
A
#
# COMPACT_ATOMS: atom_id res chain seq x y z
N MET A 1 -19.45 11.68 -3.70
CA MET A 1 -18.82 11.20 -4.91
C MET A 1 -17.51 11.94 -5.13
N TRP A 2 -16.45 11.22 -5.38
CA TRP A 2 -15.23 11.90 -5.68
C TRP A 2 -15.26 12.38 -7.12
N ASP A 3 -14.49 13.40 -7.37
CA ASP A 3 -14.37 13.92 -8.71
C ASP A 3 -13.40 13.04 -9.51
N ASP A 4 -13.06 13.47 -10.69
CA ASP A 4 -12.21 12.70 -11.58
C ASP A 4 -10.75 13.07 -11.46
N SER A 5 -10.33 13.60 -10.32
CA SER A 5 -8.92 13.92 -10.16
C SER A 5 -8.07 12.67 -10.24
N ALA A 6 -6.86 12.82 -10.73
CA ALA A 6 -5.97 11.69 -10.94
C ALA A 6 -5.62 10.96 -9.64
N THR A 7 -5.66 11.67 -8.51
CA THR A 7 -5.31 11.08 -7.23
C THR A 7 -6.48 10.46 -6.49
N ALA A 8 -7.72 10.66 -6.96
CA ALA A 8 -8.86 10.00 -6.35
C ALA A 8 -8.80 8.52 -6.70
N PRO A 9 -9.07 7.62 -5.78
CA PRO A 9 -9.50 7.82 -4.39
C PRO A 9 -8.36 7.96 -3.38
N PHE A 10 -7.17 8.27 -3.82
CA PHE A 10 -6.01 8.31 -2.94
C PHE A 10 -5.81 9.71 -2.39
N LEU A 11 -5.55 9.79 -1.09
CA LEU A 11 -5.37 11.07 -0.42
C LEU A 11 -4.09 11.74 -0.92
N ALA A 12 -4.20 12.93 -1.52
CA ALA A 12 -3.09 13.57 -2.20
C ALA A 12 -1.85 13.78 -1.30
N LYS A 13 -2.04 14.16 -0.05
CA LYS A 13 -0.92 14.39 0.84
C LYS A 13 -0.17 13.09 1.16
N ASP A 14 -0.87 11.98 1.21
CA ASP A 14 -0.25 10.69 1.46
C ASP A 14 0.44 10.17 0.21
N VAL A 15 -0.14 10.42 -0.96
CA VAL A 15 0.52 10.10 -2.23
C VAL A 15 1.88 10.80 -2.30
N ASP A 16 1.89 12.08 -1.98
CA ASP A 16 3.11 12.88 -2.06
C ASP A 16 4.20 12.36 -1.12
N LYS A 17 3.81 11.85 0.05
CA LYS A 17 4.76 11.37 1.04
C LYS A 17 5.22 9.94 0.79
N PHE A 18 4.31 9.07 0.40
CA PHE A 18 4.55 7.62 0.46
C PHE A 18 4.55 6.93 -0.89
N TYR A 19 4.01 7.56 -1.92
CA TYR A 19 4.03 6.94 -3.24
C TYR A 19 5.28 7.37 -4.01
N LYS A 20 6.35 6.61 -3.81
CA LYS A 20 7.61 6.79 -4.53
C LYS A 20 7.92 5.48 -5.23
N ALA A 21 8.64 5.56 -6.35
CA ALA A 21 8.91 4.36 -7.15
C ALA A 21 9.59 3.25 -6.35
N ASP A 22 10.64 3.59 -5.62
CA ASP A 22 11.38 2.61 -4.83
C ASP A 22 10.54 2.07 -3.66
N ILE A 23 9.80 2.94 -3.00
CA ILE A 23 8.92 2.52 -1.90
C ILE A 23 7.82 1.62 -2.44
N TYR A 24 7.21 1.99 -3.56
CA TYR A 24 6.15 1.20 -4.16
C TYR A 24 6.63 -0.20 -4.53
N GLU A 25 7.81 -0.30 -5.13
CA GLU A 25 8.36 -1.60 -5.52
C GLU A 25 8.60 -2.48 -4.30
N ASN A 26 9.14 -1.91 -3.23
CA ASN A 26 9.33 -2.65 -2.00
C ASN A 26 7.99 -3.09 -1.40
N ALA A 27 7.01 -2.20 -1.42
CA ALA A 27 5.68 -2.50 -0.88
C ALA A 27 5.01 -3.63 -1.67
N LEU A 28 5.08 -3.57 -2.98
CA LEU A 28 4.48 -4.60 -3.82
C LEU A 28 5.18 -5.94 -3.63
N GLU A 29 6.50 -5.93 -3.57
CA GLU A 29 7.27 -7.15 -3.33
C GLU A 29 6.86 -7.78 -2.00
N ALA A 30 6.79 -6.99 -0.94
CA ALA A 30 6.41 -7.51 0.37
C ALA A 30 4.99 -8.07 0.34
N MET A 31 4.07 -7.38 -0.33
CA MET A 31 2.69 -7.84 -0.43
C MET A 31 2.57 -9.17 -1.15
N GLN A 32 3.41 -9.39 -2.15
CA GLN A 32 3.39 -10.62 -2.93
C GLN A 32 4.09 -11.78 -2.22
N ALA A 33 5.17 -11.47 -1.50
CA ALA A 33 6.04 -12.49 -0.92
C ALA A 33 5.62 -12.94 0.46
N ALA A 34 5.00 -12.07 1.26
CA ALA A 34 4.67 -12.38 2.65
C ALA A 34 3.17 -12.49 2.87
N GLU A 35 2.79 -13.31 3.83
CA GLU A 35 1.41 -13.37 4.29
C GLU A 35 1.11 -12.12 5.14
N PRO A 36 -0.16 -11.73 5.27
CA PRO A 36 -0.50 -10.52 6.00
C PRO A 36 0.07 -10.46 7.41
N GLU A 37 0.06 -11.58 8.13
CA GLU A 37 0.58 -11.63 9.50
C GLU A 37 2.10 -11.52 9.55
N GLN A 38 2.78 -11.80 8.44
CA GLN A 38 4.24 -11.82 8.39
C GLN A 38 4.81 -10.63 7.64
N LEU A 39 3.96 -9.73 7.19
CA LEU A 39 4.37 -8.62 6.37
C LEU A 39 5.40 -7.73 7.07
N GLU A 40 5.15 -7.40 8.32
CA GLU A 40 6.08 -6.59 9.11
C GLU A 40 7.43 -7.24 9.24
N ASP A 41 7.44 -8.53 9.56
CA ASP A 41 8.69 -9.26 9.71
C ASP A 41 9.46 -9.33 8.41
N TYR A 42 8.76 -9.54 7.31
CA TYR A 42 9.38 -9.56 5.99
C TYR A 42 10.08 -8.23 5.68
N ILE A 43 9.38 -7.13 5.92
CA ILE A 43 9.92 -5.81 5.66
C ILE A 43 11.16 -5.55 6.52
N ARG A 44 11.09 -5.94 7.79
CA ARG A 44 12.20 -5.76 8.71
C ARG A 44 13.41 -6.59 8.30
N GLU A 45 13.19 -7.84 7.91
CA GLU A 45 14.28 -8.73 7.49
C GLU A 45 14.97 -8.24 6.24
N LYS A 46 14.22 -7.65 5.33
CA LYS A 46 14.78 -7.15 4.08
C LYS A 46 15.45 -5.79 4.22
N GLY A 47 15.36 -5.18 5.41
CA GLY A 47 15.96 -3.87 5.63
C GLY A 47 15.24 -2.73 4.93
N MET A 48 13.98 -2.92 4.58
CA MET A 48 13.18 -1.89 3.95
C MET A 48 12.76 -0.83 4.95
N PRO A 49 12.51 0.41 4.52
CA PRO A 49 12.03 1.45 5.43
C PRO A 49 10.60 1.14 5.89
N MET A 50 10.48 0.60 7.09
CA MET A 50 9.22 0.06 7.61
C MET A 50 8.07 1.05 7.52
N GLY A 51 8.25 2.24 8.09
CA GLY A 51 7.16 3.21 8.10
C GLY A 51 6.69 3.60 6.71
N LYS A 52 7.63 3.84 5.80
CA LYS A 52 7.29 4.26 4.44
C LYS A 52 6.62 3.14 3.66
N VAL A 53 7.16 1.93 3.76
CA VAL A 53 6.60 0.79 3.04
C VAL A 53 5.20 0.45 3.56
N MET A 54 5.04 0.41 4.88
CA MET A 54 3.74 0.11 5.48
C MET A 54 2.70 1.16 5.11
N ASN A 55 3.08 2.43 5.14
CA ASN A 55 2.15 3.49 4.77
C ASN A 55 1.80 3.47 3.29
N CYS A 56 2.76 3.10 2.43
CA CYS A 56 2.48 2.93 1.01
C CYS A 56 1.46 1.82 0.78
N ILE A 57 1.59 0.72 1.50
CA ILE A 57 0.64 -0.38 1.40
C ILE A 57 -0.75 0.07 1.85
N ARG A 58 -0.84 0.77 2.97
CA ARG A 58 -2.13 1.29 3.44
C ARG A 58 -2.76 2.21 2.41
N LEU A 59 -1.94 3.09 1.81
CA LEU A 59 -2.42 4.00 0.79
C LEU A 59 -3.03 3.22 -0.38
N GLY A 60 -2.35 2.18 -0.84
CA GLY A 60 -2.87 1.35 -1.93
C GLY A 60 -4.14 0.61 -1.57
N LEU A 61 -4.24 0.13 -0.34
CA LEU A 61 -5.38 -0.68 0.08
C LEU A 61 -6.61 0.15 0.40
N SER A 62 -6.43 1.31 1.02
CA SER A 62 -7.56 2.09 1.55
C SER A 62 -7.64 3.51 1.02
N GLY A 63 -6.64 3.97 0.29
CA GLY A 63 -6.61 5.32 -0.25
C GLY A 63 -6.00 6.35 0.68
N ALA A 64 -5.63 5.97 1.90
CA ALA A 64 -5.00 6.86 2.87
C ALA A 64 -4.00 6.09 3.71
N ALA A 65 -2.96 6.77 4.17
CA ALA A 65 -1.91 6.14 4.95
C ALA A 65 -2.25 6.00 6.43
N SER A 66 -3.50 6.23 6.80
CA SER A 66 -3.95 6.12 8.18
C SER A 66 -5.26 5.35 8.24
N GLY A 67 -5.68 4.95 9.44
CA GLY A 67 -6.91 4.21 9.63
C GLY A 67 -6.65 2.79 10.05
N LEU A 68 -7.35 1.85 9.43
CA LEU A 68 -7.25 0.44 9.80
C LEU A 68 -5.86 -0.11 9.54
N GLY A 69 -5.45 -1.08 10.35
CA GLY A 69 -4.21 -1.78 10.14
C GLY A 69 -4.21 -2.60 8.87
N ILE A 70 -3.03 -2.80 8.29
CA ILE A 70 -2.91 -3.54 7.04
C ILE A 70 -3.43 -4.97 7.20
N ALA A 71 -3.07 -5.63 8.30
CA ALA A 71 -3.51 -7.01 8.52
C ALA A 71 -5.03 -7.10 8.58
N ASP A 72 -5.68 -6.12 9.21
CA ASP A 72 -7.13 -6.09 9.29
C ASP A 72 -7.77 -5.92 7.92
N ILE A 73 -7.22 -5.01 7.12
CA ILE A 73 -7.73 -4.78 5.76
C ILE A 73 -7.57 -6.06 4.93
N LEU A 74 -6.41 -6.67 4.97
CA LEU A 74 -6.15 -7.87 4.18
C LEU A 74 -6.96 -9.07 4.64
N ARG A 75 -7.31 -9.12 5.91
CA ARG A 75 -8.20 -10.17 6.41
C ARG A 75 -9.58 -10.05 5.79
N PHE A 76 -10.00 -8.84 5.51
CA PHE A 76 -11.29 -8.55 4.88
C PHE A 76 -11.28 -8.87 3.38
N ILE A 77 -10.28 -8.34 2.67
CA ILE A 77 -10.30 -8.37 1.20
C ILE A 77 -9.45 -9.49 0.62
N GLY A 78 -8.52 -10.03 1.40
CA GLY A 78 -7.63 -11.08 0.92
C GLY A 78 -6.38 -10.53 0.25
N LYS A 79 -5.34 -11.34 0.24
CA LYS A 79 -4.05 -10.95 -0.34
C LYS A 79 -4.15 -10.62 -1.82
N LYS A 80 -4.91 -11.43 -2.56
CA LYS A 80 -5.05 -11.25 -4.00
C LYS A 80 -5.65 -9.87 -4.33
N GLU A 81 -6.70 -9.51 -3.61
CA GLU A 81 -7.32 -8.21 -3.80
C GLU A 81 -6.37 -7.10 -3.37
N GLY A 82 -5.61 -7.33 -2.29
CA GLY A 82 -4.62 -6.35 -1.83
C GLY A 82 -3.59 -6.04 -2.91
N VAL A 83 -3.05 -7.06 -3.56
CA VAL A 83 -2.09 -6.87 -4.65
C VAL A 83 -2.74 -6.15 -5.81
N ALA A 84 -3.99 -6.50 -6.14
CA ALA A 84 -4.70 -5.84 -7.22
C ALA A 84 -4.89 -4.35 -6.93
N ARG A 85 -5.19 -3.99 -5.69
CA ARG A 85 -5.33 -2.59 -5.30
C ARG A 85 -4.01 -1.82 -5.39
N MET A 86 -2.91 -2.47 -5.04
CA MET A 86 -1.59 -1.85 -5.19
C MET A 86 -1.30 -1.54 -6.67
N ARG A 87 -1.61 -2.48 -7.55
CA ARG A 87 -1.42 -2.28 -8.99
C ARG A 87 -2.33 -1.19 -9.53
N TYR A 88 -3.55 -1.14 -9.03
CA TYR A 88 -4.49 -0.09 -9.41
C TYR A 88 -3.95 1.29 -9.02
N MET A 89 -3.37 1.39 -7.83
CA MET A 89 -2.77 2.65 -7.40
C MET A 89 -1.69 3.10 -8.37
N LYS A 90 -0.81 2.19 -8.78
CA LYS A 90 0.23 2.53 -9.75
C LYS A 90 -0.36 2.97 -11.08
N GLU A 91 -1.40 2.29 -11.52
CA GLU A 91 -2.05 2.62 -12.78
C GLU A 91 -2.66 4.02 -12.76
N ARG A 92 -3.24 4.39 -11.62
CA ARG A 92 -3.87 5.70 -11.46
C ARG A 92 -2.87 6.83 -11.25
N LEU A 93 -1.80 6.55 -10.53
CA LEU A 93 -0.86 7.60 -10.14
C LEU A 93 0.38 7.67 -11.04
N GLY A 94 0.57 6.67 -11.85
CA GLY A 94 1.71 6.63 -12.74
C GLY A 94 2.94 6.14 -12.07
#